data_356c18d21ce5e2f0dd61989ab0b0cf4b
#
_entry.id   356c18d21ce5e2f0dd61989ab0b0cf4b
#
_cell.length_a   1.000
_cell.length_b   1.000
_cell.length_c   1.000
_cell.angle_alpha   90.00
_cell.angle_beta   90.00
_cell.angle_gamma   90.00
#
_symmetry.space_group_name_H-M   'P 1'
#
loop_
_entity.id
_entity.type
_entity.pdbx_description
1 polymer ?
#
loop_
_entity_poly.entity_id
_entity_poly.type
_entity_poly.pdbx_seq_one_letter_code
_entity_poly.pdbx_strand_id
1 'polypeptide(L)'
;MTSDITTGDAATGDPATRDALDVHAIRACFPALKAGTARFDAPGGTQTPQQVIDAISEALSRPLANRGGLTEGGRNAEAIVNGARQAFADLLGAEADSVAFGRSATQLVYDLARTLAKDWGPGDEVVVSRLDHDSNIRPWVQAAESVGATVRWADFDPATGELETGHVEAVLSGRTRLVALTAASNLIGTCPDISAVAELVHRAGALLHVDAVHYASHLSVDLDALGADTLVCSPYKFLGPHLGVLTGRPELLHTLRPDKLLPSSDAVPERFELGTLPYELLAGATAAVDFLAGLVPGGAGGRREDLRRAFTALESHEDRLNRRIEEGLAALDGVTVYSRAARRTPTTLFTVAGRTAADVSRELAGRNVDAPAGSFYAWEASHRLGLGEAGGVRVGLAPYTCDDDVDRLLNALDVPRP
;
A
#
# COMPACT_ATOMS: atom_id res chain seq x y z
N MET A 1 -12.04 -18.62 -63.75
CA MET A 1 -12.33 -19.15 -62.40
C MET A 1 -11.60 -18.26 -61.41
N THR A 2 -12.29 -17.24 -60.92
CA THR A 2 -11.82 -16.24 -59.98
C THR A 2 -12.15 -16.73 -58.57
N SER A 3 -11.15 -16.93 -57.72
CA SER A 3 -11.35 -17.27 -56.31
C SER A 3 -11.30 -16.01 -55.49
N ASP A 4 -12.44 -15.69 -54.88
CA ASP A 4 -12.62 -14.63 -53.87
C ASP A 4 -11.83 -14.97 -52.61
N ILE A 5 -10.96 -14.03 -52.20
CA ILE A 5 -10.31 -14.04 -50.89
C ILE A 5 -11.15 -13.12 -50.00
N THR A 6 -11.90 -13.71 -49.10
CA THR A 6 -12.59 -12.97 -48.03
C THR A 6 -11.59 -12.43 -47.01
N THR A 7 -11.46 -11.14 -46.98
CA THR A 7 -10.75 -10.41 -45.95
C THR A 7 -11.55 -10.50 -44.65
N GLY A 8 -10.92 -11.11 -43.63
CA GLY A 8 -11.46 -11.15 -42.28
C GLY A 8 -11.57 -9.75 -41.65
N ASP A 9 -12.72 -9.51 -41.07
CA ASP A 9 -13.05 -8.32 -40.28
C ASP A 9 -12.07 -8.18 -39.08
N ALA A 10 -11.22 -7.20 -39.13
CA ALA A 10 -10.45 -6.78 -37.97
C ALA A 10 -11.43 -6.01 -37.04
N ALA A 11 -11.74 -6.59 -35.92
CA ALA A 11 -12.55 -5.98 -34.87
C ALA A 11 -11.91 -4.65 -34.44
N THR A 12 -12.46 -3.54 -34.92
CA THR A 12 -12.17 -2.20 -34.44
C THR A 12 -12.91 -1.97 -33.12
N GLY A 13 -12.37 -2.50 -32.01
CA GLY A 13 -12.82 -2.14 -30.67
C GLY A 13 -12.42 -0.69 -30.38
N ASP A 14 -13.34 0.06 -29.78
CA ASP A 14 -13.11 1.41 -29.28
C ASP A 14 -11.85 1.43 -28.39
N PRO A 15 -10.88 2.34 -28.57
CA PRO A 15 -9.71 2.46 -27.71
C PRO A 15 -10.04 2.54 -26.22
N ALA A 16 -11.17 3.16 -25.86
CA ALA A 16 -11.65 3.25 -24.46
C ALA A 16 -12.05 1.91 -23.83
N THR A 17 -12.32 0.86 -24.63
CA THR A 17 -12.68 -0.47 -24.13
C THR A 17 -11.48 -1.41 -24.02
N ARG A 18 -10.34 -1.06 -24.59
CA ARG A 18 -9.14 -1.93 -24.59
C ARG A 18 -8.43 -1.99 -23.24
N ASP A 19 -8.55 -0.96 -22.41
CA ASP A 19 -7.88 -0.85 -21.11
C ASP A 19 -8.82 -1.00 -19.91
N ALA A 20 -10.07 -1.47 -20.13
CA ALA A 20 -11.01 -1.73 -19.04
C ALA A 20 -10.68 -3.06 -18.35
N LEU A 21 -10.81 -3.09 -16.99
CA LEU A 21 -10.63 -4.32 -16.22
C LEU A 21 -11.78 -5.29 -16.46
N ASP A 22 -11.47 -6.56 -16.77
CA ASP A 22 -12.44 -7.65 -16.70
C ASP A 22 -12.55 -8.15 -15.26
N VAL A 23 -13.37 -7.46 -14.46
CA VAL A 23 -13.56 -7.76 -13.03
C VAL A 23 -14.06 -9.18 -12.80
N HIS A 24 -14.87 -9.75 -13.70
CA HIS A 24 -15.36 -11.13 -13.56
C HIS A 24 -14.23 -12.14 -13.75
N ALA A 25 -13.38 -11.95 -14.75
CA ALA A 25 -12.19 -12.79 -14.94
C ALA A 25 -11.21 -12.63 -13.76
N ILE A 26 -10.98 -11.41 -13.27
CA ILE A 26 -10.15 -11.16 -12.09
C ILE A 26 -10.71 -11.90 -10.87
N ARG A 27 -11.99 -11.76 -10.55
CA ARG A 27 -12.66 -12.43 -9.41
C ARG A 27 -12.53 -13.96 -9.46
N ALA A 28 -12.60 -14.55 -10.63
CA ALA A 28 -12.48 -16.00 -10.82
C ALA A 28 -11.11 -16.54 -10.36
N CYS A 29 -10.07 -15.70 -10.33
CA CYS A 29 -8.74 -16.06 -9.86
C CYS A 29 -8.62 -16.20 -8.34
N PHE A 30 -9.64 -15.76 -7.55
CA PHE A 30 -9.57 -15.71 -6.08
C PHE A 30 -10.40 -16.83 -5.43
N PRO A 31 -9.78 -17.90 -4.89
CA PRO A 31 -10.51 -18.98 -4.23
C PRO A 31 -11.39 -18.51 -3.05
N ALA A 32 -10.92 -17.54 -2.28
CA ALA A 32 -11.61 -17.02 -1.10
C ALA A 32 -12.92 -16.30 -1.45
N LEU A 33 -13.09 -15.80 -2.67
CA LEU A 33 -14.32 -15.11 -3.10
C LEU A 33 -15.48 -16.08 -3.40
N LYS A 34 -15.18 -17.39 -3.54
CA LYS A 34 -16.21 -18.43 -3.70
C LYS A 34 -17.16 -18.52 -2.51
N ALA A 35 -16.75 -18.04 -1.34
CA ALA A 35 -17.62 -17.94 -0.15
C ALA A 35 -18.78 -16.93 -0.32
N GLY A 36 -18.74 -16.08 -1.36
CA GLY A 36 -19.82 -15.16 -1.71
C GLY A 36 -19.97 -13.96 -0.77
N THR A 37 -19.00 -13.66 0.10
CA THR A 37 -19.00 -12.45 0.95
C THR A 37 -18.59 -11.23 0.13
N ALA A 38 -19.34 -10.12 0.25
CA ALA A 38 -18.91 -8.81 -0.26
C ALA A 38 -17.82 -8.26 0.68
N ARG A 39 -16.59 -8.11 0.16
CA ARG A 39 -15.42 -7.79 0.98
C ARG A 39 -14.95 -6.37 0.74
N PHE A 40 -14.93 -5.57 1.83
CA PHE A 40 -14.54 -4.17 1.81
C PHE A 40 -13.37 -3.86 2.77
N ASP A 41 -12.68 -4.86 3.29
CA ASP A 41 -11.51 -4.66 4.15
C ASP A 41 -10.16 -4.73 3.38
N ALA A 42 -10.13 -4.31 2.12
CA ALA A 42 -8.88 -4.24 1.36
C ALA A 42 -7.78 -3.40 2.05
N PRO A 43 -8.08 -2.25 2.69
CA PRO A 43 -7.09 -1.51 3.45
C PRO A 43 -6.53 -2.27 4.68
N GLY A 44 -7.23 -3.28 5.17
CA GLY A 44 -6.78 -4.24 6.20
C GLY A 44 -5.91 -5.36 5.62
N GLY A 45 -6.22 -5.79 4.40
CA GLY A 45 -5.52 -6.83 3.64
C GLY A 45 -6.41 -7.44 2.56
N THR A 46 -5.83 -7.69 1.40
CA THR A 46 -6.55 -8.25 0.25
C THR A 46 -6.64 -9.77 0.30
N GLN A 47 -7.53 -10.34 -0.49
CA GLN A 47 -7.52 -11.77 -0.77
C GLN A 47 -6.38 -12.12 -1.72
N THR A 48 -5.96 -13.38 -1.72
CA THR A 48 -4.82 -13.87 -2.49
C THR A 48 -5.30 -14.64 -3.71
N PRO A 49 -4.83 -14.33 -4.94
CA PRO A 49 -5.21 -15.07 -6.14
C PRO A 49 -4.51 -16.44 -6.19
N GLN A 50 -5.10 -17.39 -6.92
CA GLN A 50 -4.59 -18.76 -7.05
C GLN A 50 -3.15 -18.79 -7.55
N GLN A 51 -2.78 -17.93 -8.49
CA GLN A 51 -1.42 -17.81 -9.01
C GLN A 51 -0.37 -17.57 -7.91
N VAL A 52 -0.68 -16.74 -6.92
CA VAL A 52 0.21 -16.46 -5.77
C VAL A 52 0.31 -17.69 -4.86
N ILE A 53 -0.82 -18.36 -4.60
CA ILE A 53 -0.87 -19.60 -3.80
C ILE A 53 -0.01 -20.68 -4.46
N ASP A 54 -0.14 -20.85 -5.78
CA ASP A 54 0.61 -21.83 -6.56
C ASP A 54 2.11 -21.52 -6.54
N ALA A 55 2.51 -20.27 -6.70
CA ALA A 55 3.92 -19.86 -6.66
C ALA A 55 4.58 -20.17 -5.30
N ILE A 56 3.86 -19.93 -4.18
CA ILE A 56 4.32 -20.29 -2.83
C ILE A 56 4.48 -21.82 -2.71
N SER A 57 3.48 -22.57 -3.13
CA SER A 57 3.47 -24.03 -3.07
C SER A 57 4.58 -24.63 -3.95
N GLU A 58 4.77 -24.09 -5.15
CA GLU A 58 5.82 -24.53 -6.07
C GLU A 58 7.21 -24.28 -5.48
N ALA A 59 7.45 -23.09 -4.90
CA ALA A 59 8.71 -22.78 -4.25
C ALA A 59 9.04 -23.76 -3.12
N LEU A 60 8.07 -24.10 -2.27
CA LEU A 60 8.23 -25.08 -1.19
C LEU A 60 8.45 -26.51 -1.69
N SER A 61 8.00 -26.83 -2.91
CA SER A 61 8.13 -28.15 -3.52
C SER A 61 9.47 -28.38 -4.22
N ARG A 62 10.27 -27.33 -4.43
CA ARG A 62 11.60 -27.40 -5.07
C ARG A 62 12.71 -27.52 -4.03
N PRO A 63 13.89 -28.05 -4.41
CA PRO A 63 15.07 -27.96 -3.55
C PRO A 63 15.39 -26.50 -3.21
N LEU A 64 15.45 -26.17 -1.93
CA LEU A 64 15.86 -24.87 -1.41
C LEU A 64 17.00 -25.04 -0.39
N ALA A 65 17.94 -24.08 -0.38
CA ALA A 65 19.03 -23.97 0.58
C ALA A 65 19.35 -22.48 0.79
N ASN A 66 20.35 -22.18 1.61
CA ASN A 66 20.89 -20.81 1.67
C ASN A 66 21.38 -20.38 0.28
N ARG A 67 21.21 -19.10 -0.03
CA ARG A 67 21.62 -18.48 -1.31
C ARG A 67 23.05 -18.84 -1.67
N GLY A 68 23.30 -19.05 -2.96
CA GLY A 68 24.63 -19.32 -3.50
C GLY A 68 24.61 -20.16 -4.79
N GLY A 69 25.69 -20.11 -5.57
CA GLY A 69 25.77 -20.70 -6.91
C GLY A 69 26.12 -22.20 -6.96
N LEU A 70 26.57 -22.82 -5.86
CA LEU A 70 27.17 -24.15 -5.88
C LEU A 70 26.14 -25.29 -5.97
N THR A 71 25.07 -25.22 -5.21
CA THR A 71 24.03 -26.28 -5.16
C THR A 71 22.80 -25.85 -5.94
N GLU A 72 21.98 -26.83 -6.35
CA GLU A 72 20.69 -26.56 -6.98
C GLU A 72 19.79 -25.74 -6.07
N GLY A 73 19.64 -26.14 -4.82
CA GLY A 73 18.85 -25.39 -3.83
C GLY A 73 19.33 -23.96 -3.60
N GLY A 74 20.66 -23.74 -3.60
CA GLY A 74 21.24 -22.41 -3.49
C GLY A 74 20.93 -21.53 -4.72
N ARG A 75 21.04 -22.11 -5.93
CA ARG A 75 20.68 -21.39 -7.17
C ARG A 75 19.20 -21.07 -7.26
N ASN A 76 18.33 -21.98 -6.82
CA ASN A 76 16.88 -21.74 -6.76
C ASN A 76 16.54 -20.58 -5.80
N ALA A 77 17.13 -20.58 -4.61
CA ALA A 77 16.96 -19.49 -3.65
C ALA A 77 17.46 -18.15 -4.20
N GLU A 78 18.63 -18.15 -4.86
CA GLU A 78 19.19 -16.95 -5.50
C GLU A 78 18.28 -16.40 -6.60
N ALA A 79 17.76 -17.28 -7.46
CA ALA A 79 16.86 -16.89 -8.54
C ALA A 79 15.54 -16.28 -8.00
N ILE A 80 14.98 -16.85 -6.92
CA ILE A 80 13.77 -16.31 -6.27
C ILE A 80 14.04 -14.91 -5.70
N VAL A 81 15.13 -14.72 -4.98
CA VAL A 81 15.44 -13.42 -4.38
C VAL A 81 15.68 -12.35 -5.44
N ASN A 82 16.48 -12.66 -6.46
CA ASN A 82 16.77 -11.72 -7.55
C ASN A 82 15.50 -11.41 -8.37
N GLY A 83 14.65 -12.40 -8.62
CA GLY A 83 13.34 -12.22 -9.26
C GLY A 83 12.42 -11.31 -8.45
N ALA A 84 12.39 -11.47 -7.13
CA ALA A 84 11.61 -10.61 -6.25
C ALA A 84 12.15 -9.18 -6.21
N ARG A 85 13.48 -8.98 -6.11
CA ARG A 85 14.08 -7.64 -6.17
C ARG A 85 13.70 -6.92 -7.46
N GLN A 86 13.80 -7.60 -8.61
CA GLN A 86 13.41 -7.01 -9.90
C GLN A 86 11.91 -6.72 -9.97
N ALA A 87 11.06 -7.60 -9.44
CA ALA A 87 9.61 -7.37 -9.44
C ALA A 87 9.23 -6.13 -8.63
N PHE A 88 9.84 -5.96 -7.46
CA PHE A 88 9.58 -4.78 -6.63
C PHE A 88 10.26 -3.51 -7.16
N ALA A 89 11.40 -3.62 -7.81
CA ALA A 89 11.98 -2.49 -8.55
C ALA A 89 11.03 -2.00 -9.65
N ASP A 90 10.46 -2.93 -10.43
CA ASP A 90 9.45 -2.61 -11.45
C ASP A 90 8.17 -2.01 -10.84
N LEU A 91 7.69 -2.52 -9.69
CA LEU A 91 6.50 -2.01 -9.01
C LEU A 91 6.70 -0.59 -8.46
N LEU A 92 7.86 -0.34 -7.85
CA LEU A 92 8.12 0.87 -7.06
C LEU A 92 8.86 1.97 -7.85
N GLY A 93 9.28 1.69 -9.10
CA GLY A 93 10.12 2.61 -9.88
C GLY A 93 11.47 2.83 -9.19
N ALA A 94 12.10 1.75 -8.71
CA ALA A 94 13.35 1.78 -7.98
C ALA A 94 14.39 0.88 -8.64
N GLU A 95 15.62 0.87 -8.10
CA GLU A 95 16.66 -0.05 -8.54
C GLU A 95 16.56 -1.39 -7.77
N ALA A 96 16.81 -2.52 -8.46
CA ALA A 96 16.66 -3.85 -7.85
C ALA A 96 17.62 -4.08 -6.67
N ASP A 97 18.81 -3.50 -6.72
CA ASP A 97 19.81 -3.57 -5.67
C ASP A 97 19.55 -2.60 -4.50
N SER A 98 18.50 -1.78 -4.57
CA SER A 98 18.00 -0.97 -3.45
C SER A 98 16.82 -1.60 -2.70
N VAL A 99 16.31 -2.76 -3.17
CA VAL A 99 15.12 -3.40 -2.60
C VAL A 99 15.51 -4.39 -1.50
N ALA A 100 15.15 -4.13 -0.26
CA ALA A 100 15.35 -4.99 0.90
C ALA A 100 14.03 -5.58 1.40
N PHE A 101 14.07 -6.82 1.89
CA PHE A 101 12.92 -7.53 2.42
C PHE A 101 13.01 -7.71 3.93
N GLY A 102 11.86 -7.64 4.59
CA GLY A 102 11.72 -7.88 6.01
C GLY A 102 10.41 -8.56 6.36
N ARG A 103 10.24 -8.88 7.62
CA ARG A 103 9.05 -9.56 8.11
C ARG A 103 7.75 -8.74 7.92
N SER A 104 7.85 -7.42 8.00
CA SER A 104 6.75 -6.48 7.80
C SER A 104 7.29 -5.07 7.57
N ALA A 105 6.48 -4.18 6.97
CA ALA A 105 6.83 -2.76 6.86
C ALA A 105 7.10 -2.16 8.26
N THR A 106 6.28 -2.46 9.26
CA THR A 106 6.46 -2.00 10.64
C THR A 106 7.85 -2.34 11.19
N GLN A 107 8.33 -3.58 11.01
CA GLN A 107 9.67 -3.97 11.44
C GLN A 107 10.75 -3.19 10.70
N LEU A 108 10.62 -3.06 9.37
CA LEU A 108 11.59 -2.33 8.54
C LEU A 108 11.67 -0.85 8.94
N VAL A 109 10.53 -0.21 9.26
CA VAL A 109 10.51 1.18 9.75
C VAL A 109 11.21 1.29 11.11
N TYR A 110 11.00 0.33 12.03
CA TYR A 110 11.73 0.30 13.31
C TYR A 110 13.24 0.15 13.11
N ASP A 111 13.67 -0.73 12.20
CA ASP A 111 15.09 -0.95 11.92
C ASP A 111 15.72 0.28 11.25
N LEU A 112 15.02 0.92 10.33
CA LEU A 112 15.45 2.14 9.67
C LEU A 112 15.52 3.32 10.66
N ALA A 113 14.51 3.47 11.52
CA ALA A 113 14.47 4.52 12.53
C ALA A 113 15.64 4.42 13.50
N ARG A 114 15.94 3.22 14.02
CA ARG A 114 17.13 3.00 14.86
C ARG A 114 18.43 3.27 14.11
N THR A 115 18.46 2.95 12.83
CA THR A 115 19.65 3.18 11.99
C THR A 115 19.93 4.67 11.82
N LEU A 116 18.90 5.46 11.45
CA LEU A 116 19.05 6.90 11.25
C LEU A 116 19.28 7.66 12.55
N ALA A 117 18.66 7.22 13.66
CA ALA A 117 18.81 7.86 14.96
C ALA A 117 20.26 7.80 15.53
N LYS A 118 21.12 6.95 14.98
CA LYS A 118 22.56 6.91 15.38
C LYS A 118 23.27 8.24 15.12
N ASP A 119 22.78 9.02 14.17
CA ASP A 119 23.36 10.30 13.78
C ASP A 119 22.56 11.50 14.33
N TRP A 120 21.54 11.26 15.18
CA TRP A 120 20.72 12.31 15.80
C TRP A 120 21.11 12.57 17.24
N GLY A 121 20.70 13.75 17.74
CA GLY A 121 20.95 14.13 19.13
C GLY A 121 20.07 15.30 19.59
N PRO A 122 20.34 15.82 20.81
CA PRO A 122 19.65 16.98 21.33
C PRO A 122 19.76 18.19 20.38
N GLY A 123 18.62 18.77 20.03
CA GLY A 123 18.53 19.89 19.08
C GLY A 123 18.09 19.49 17.68
N ASP A 124 18.22 18.22 17.31
CA ASP A 124 17.65 17.70 16.06
C ASP A 124 16.14 17.51 16.15
N GLU A 125 15.47 17.56 15.03
CA GLU A 125 14.01 17.44 14.94
C GLU A 125 13.60 16.35 13.93
N VAL A 126 12.55 15.60 14.28
CA VAL A 126 11.90 14.60 13.41
C VAL A 126 10.44 14.99 13.24
N VAL A 127 9.97 15.03 11.99
CA VAL A 127 8.57 15.35 11.69
C VAL A 127 7.81 14.06 11.39
N VAL A 128 6.67 13.88 12.06
CA VAL A 128 5.68 12.84 11.78
C VAL A 128 4.32 13.47 11.54
N SER A 129 3.38 12.79 10.88
CA SER A 129 2.06 13.34 10.67
C SER A 129 0.98 12.66 11.51
N ARG A 130 -0.10 13.40 11.82
CA ARG A 130 -1.29 12.82 12.45
C ARG A 130 -2.18 12.05 11.49
N LEU A 131 -1.88 12.10 10.20
CA LEU A 131 -2.62 11.37 9.16
C LEU A 131 -2.18 9.91 9.04
N ASP A 132 -0.99 9.59 9.53
CA ASP A 132 -0.29 8.33 9.32
C ASP A 132 -0.85 7.15 10.12
N HIS A 133 -0.61 5.96 9.62
CA HIS A 133 -0.67 4.73 10.39
C HIS A 133 0.42 4.72 11.47
N ASP A 134 0.14 4.18 12.65
CA ASP A 134 1.05 4.25 13.80
C ASP A 134 2.41 3.56 13.55
N SER A 135 2.49 2.62 12.60
CA SER A 135 3.77 2.03 12.15
C SER A 135 4.72 3.03 11.48
N ASN A 136 4.20 4.16 10.98
CA ASN A 136 5.01 5.27 10.45
C ASN A 136 5.08 6.46 11.40
N ILE A 137 4.68 6.30 12.65
CA ILE A 137 4.76 7.31 13.71
C ILE A 137 5.67 6.82 14.85
N ARG A 138 5.25 5.75 15.55
CA ARG A 138 5.90 5.31 16.80
C ARG A 138 7.36 4.92 16.67
N PRO A 139 7.82 4.26 15.59
CA PRO A 139 9.25 4.00 15.44
C PRO A 139 10.08 5.27 15.42
N TRP A 140 9.61 6.31 14.73
CA TRP A 140 10.31 7.59 14.62
C TRP A 140 10.28 8.38 15.93
N VAL A 141 9.11 8.41 16.60
CA VAL A 141 8.96 9.06 17.92
C VAL A 141 9.89 8.41 18.93
N GLN A 142 9.87 7.08 19.05
CA GLN A 142 10.71 6.36 20.01
C GLN A 142 12.19 6.49 19.70
N ALA A 143 12.57 6.47 18.43
CA ALA A 143 13.97 6.67 18.02
C ALA A 143 14.44 8.09 18.35
N ALA A 144 13.66 9.13 18.05
CA ALA A 144 13.97 10.51 18.39
C ALA A 144 14.10 10.72 19.90
N GLU A 145 13.13 10.25 20.68
CA GLU A 145 13.13 10.34 22.14
C GLU A 145 14.35 9.65 22.77
N SER A 146 14.78 8.50 22.23
CA SER A 146 15.91 7.73 22.75
C SER A 146 17.25 8.47 22.67
N VAL A 147 17.37 9.44 21.76
CA VAL A 147 18.58 10.25 21.55
C VAL A 147 18.41 11.72 21.93
N GLY A 148 17.24 12.09 22.49
CA GLY A 148 16.95 13.46 22.94
C GLY A 148 16.60 14.42 21.79
N ALA A 149 16.27 13.91 20.59
CA ALA A 149 15.76 14.72 19.51
C ALA A 149 14.27 15.07 19.73
N THR A 150 13.80 16.15 19.11
CA THR A 150 12.44 16.66 19.27
C THR A 150 11.53 16.16 18.18
N VAL A 151 10.35 15.67 18.54
CA VAL A 151 9.30 15.29 17.57
C VAL A 151 8.42 16.51 17.26
N ARG A 152 8.23 16.79 15.97
CA ARG A 152 7.29 17.77 15.44
C ARG A 152 6.14 17.06 14.75
N TRP A 153 4.94 17.61 14.86
CA TRP A 153 3.72 16.99 14.33
C TRP A 153 3.13 17.83 13.21
N ALA A 154 3.14 17.33 11.98
CA ALA A 154 2.33 17.87 10.91
C ALA A 154 0.87 17.44 11.13
N ASP A 155 -0.03 18.40 11.22
CA ASP A 155 -1.45 18.15 11.41
C ASP A 155 -2.19 18.17 10.06
N PHE A 156 -3.41 17.64 10.01
CA PHE A 156 -4.30 17.75 8.87
C PHE A 156 -5.60 18.45 9.29
N ASP A 157 -6.31 19.03 8.34
CA ASP A 157 -7.60 19.65 8.61
C ASP A 157 -8.69 18.58 8.78
N PRO A 158 -9.27 18.38 9.98
CA PRO A 158 -10.30 17.37 10.21
C PRO A 158 -11.62 17.66 9.48
N ALA A 159 -11.85 18.89 9.03
CA ALA A 159 -13.06 19.26 8.30
C ALA A 159 -13.00 18.80 6.84
N THR A 160 -11.84 18.90 6.22
CA THR A 160 -11.60 18.50 4.82
C THR A 160 -10.94 17.16 4.69
N GLY A 161 -10.22 16.68 5.72
CA GLY A 161 -9.38 15.50 5.69
C GLY A 161 -8.05 15.73 4.96
N GLU A 162 -7.73 16.97 4.55
CA GLU A 162 -6.54 17.30 3.76
C GLU A 162 -5.32 17.51 4.65
N LEU A 163 -4.18 16.98 4.22
CA LEU A 163 -2.86 17.35 4.71
C LEU A 163 -2.13 18.09 3.58
N GLU A 164 -2.25 19.41 3.62
CA GLU A 164 -1.62 20.28 2.62
C GLU A 164 -0.13 20.45 2.91
N THR A 165 0.65 20.80 1.88
CA THR A 165 2.09 21.08 2.00
C THR A 165 2.41 22.11 3.07
N GLY A 166 1.56 23.13 3.23
CA GLY A 166 1.68 24.17 4.29
C GLY A 166 1.65 23.62 5.70
N HIS A 167 0.95 22.52 5.96
CA HIS A 167 0.95 21.86 7.28
C HIS A 167 2.31 21.24 7.62
N VAL A 168 3.02 20.71 6.62
CA VAL A 168 4.39 20.21 6.80
C VAL A 168 5.37 21.35 6.90
N GLU A 169 5.27 22.36 6.02
CA GLU A 169 6.16 23.53 6.01
C GLU A 169 6.16 24.26 7.37
N ALA A 170 5.00 24.40 8.01
CA ALA A 170 4.86 25.08 9.30
C ALA A 170 5.67 24.43 10.46
N VAL A 171 6.07 23.16 10.31
CA VAL A 171 6.81 22.42 11.34
C VAL A 171 8.25 22.09 10.94
N LEU A 172 8.67 22.43 9.70
CA LEU A 172 10.04 22.28 9.24
C LEU A 172 10.96 23.36 9.81
N SER A 173 12.21 22.99 10.04
CA SER A 173 13.28 23.92 10.42
C SER A 173 14.64 23.43 9.86
N GLY A 174 15.68 24.26 9.97
CA GLY A 174 17.06 23.84 9.64
C GLY A 174 17.64 22.75 10.55
N ARG A 175 16.89 22.31 11.58
CA ARG A 175 17.25 21.21 12.48
C ARG A 175 16.50 19.91 12.13
N THR A 176 15.55 19.95 11.20
CA THR A 176 14.81 18.76 10.77
C THR A 176 15.76 17.79 10.09
N ARG A 177 15.78 16.54 10.55
CA ARG A 177 16.61 15.46 10.01
C ARG A 177 15.80 14.53 9.13
N LEU A 178 14.54 14.31 9.48
CA LEU A 178 13.64 13.41 8.78
C LEU A 178 12.22 13.94 8.83
N VAL A 179 11.49 13.73 7.74
CA VAL A 179 10.03 13.77 7.68
C VAL A 179 9.55 12.36 7.32
N ALA A 180 8.65 11.80 8.11
CA ALA A 180 7.95 10.56 7.82
C ALA A 180 6.50 10.88 7.46
N LEU A 181 6.05 10.45 6.28
CA LEU A 181 4.72 10.79 5.77
C LEU A 181 4.12 9.63 4.98
N THR A 182 2.83 9.36 5.20
CA THR A 182 2.08 8.40 4.38
C THR A 182 1.77 8.98 3.00
N ALA A 183 1.91 8.16 1.95
CA ALA A 183 1.45 8.54 0.61
C ALA A 183 -0.07 8.43 0.48
N ALA A 184 -0.73 7.61 1.31
CA ALA A 184 -2.19 7.53 1.41
C ALA A 184 -2.62 7.06 2.80
N SER A 185 -3.56 7.78 3.41
CA SER A 185 -4.13 7.39 4.70
C SER A 185 -4.91 6.08 4.60
N ASN A 186 -4.54 5.10 5.38
CA ASN A 186 -5.27 3.83 5.48
C ASN A 186 -6.64 3.97 6.15
N LEU A 187 -6.94 5.11 6.77
CA LEU A 187 -8.20 5.37 7.47
C LEU A 187 -9.21 6.10 6.59
N ILE A 188 -8.81 7.21 5.98
CA ILE A 188 -9.69 8.12 5.21
C ILE A 188 -9.30 8.27 3.74
N GLY A 189 -8.27 7.56 3.29
CA GLY A 189 -7.85 7.53 1.90
C GLY A 189 -7.04 8.74 1.42
N THR A 190 -6.99 9.84 2.16
CA THR A 190 -6.29 11.08 1.76
C THR A 190 -4.89 10.82 1.23
N CYS A 191 -4.59 11.35 0.05
CA CYS A 191 -3.29 11.30 -0.62
C CYS A 191 -2.64 12.68 -0.61
N PRO A 192 -1.71 12.96 0.31
CA PRO A 192 -0.93 14.19 0.29
C PRO A 192 -0.10 14.36 -0.99
N ASP A 193 0.24 15.57 -1.36
CA ASP A 193 1.18 15.83 -2.46
C ASP A 193 2.61 15.58 -2.00
N ILE A 194 3.03 14.29 -2.10
CA ILE A 194 4.34 13.85 -1.64
C ILE A 194 5.47 14.54 -2.39
N SER A 195 5.33 14.77 -3.70
CA SER A 195 6.38 15.41 -4.48
C SER A 195 6.60 16.87 -4.07
N ALA A 196 5.52 17.62 -3.84
CA ALA A 196 5.63 18.99 -3.34
C ALA A 196 6.19 19.04 -1.90
N VAL A 197 5.83 18.06 -1.05
CA VAL A 197 6.43 17.92 0.30
C VAL A 197 7.92 17.59 0.20
N ALA A 198 8.33 16.70 -0.71
CA ALA A 198 9.74 16.32 -0.91
C ALA A 198 10.61 17.55 -1.22
N GLU A 199 10.13 18.45 -2.09
CA GLU A 199 10.83 19.71 -2.38
C GLU A 199 11.04 20.58 -1.13
N LEU A 200 10.04 20.69 -0.25
CA LEU A 200 10.15 21.42 1.02
C LEU A 200 11.16 20.76 1.96
N VAL A 201 11.07 19.44 2.11
CA VAL A 201 11.92 18.64 3.00
C VAL A 201 13.39 18.73 2.58
N HIS A 202 13.66 18.57 1.29
CA HIS A 202 15.03 18.64 0.76
C HIS A 202 15.62 20.06 0.85
N ARG A 203 14.80 21.13 0.67
CA ARG A 203 15.27 22.49 0.92
C ARG A 203 15.64 22.74 2.38
N ALA A 204 15.01 22.06 3.32
CA ALA A 204 15.38 22.10 4.74
C ALA A 204 16.62 21.24 5.07
N GLY A 205 17.15 20.46 4.11
CA GLY A 205 18.28 19.56 4.30
C GLY A 205 17.91 18.25 5.02
N ALA A 206 16.64 17.89 5.06
CA ALA A 206 16.11 16.70 5.71
C ALA A 206 15.86 15.56 4.71
N LEU A 207 15.71 14.33 5.22
CA LEU A 207 15.29 13.15 4.47
C LEU A 207 13.76 13.01 4.49
N LEU A 208 13.19 12.44 3.43
CA LEU A 208 11.78 12.06 3.35
C LEU A 208 11.64 10.53 3.33
N HIS A 209 11.02 9.98 4.38
CA HIS A 209 10.55 8.59 4.40
C HIS A 209 9.06 8.52 4.05
N VAL A 210 8.70 7.69 3.09
CA VAL A 210 7.32 7.55 2.61
C VAL A 210 6.77 6.18 2.98
N ASP A 211 5.65 6.15 3.69
CA ASP A 211 4.82 4.94 3.86
C ASP A 211 3.86 4.82 2.67
N ALA A 212 4.17 3.93 1.73
CA ALA A 212 3.34 3.61 0.59
C ALA A 212 2.54 2.30 0.77
N VAL A 213 2.41 1.78 1.99
CA VAL A 213 1.74 0.50 2.28
C VAL A 213 0.31 0.49 1.73
N HIS A 214 -0.45 1.56 1.94
CA HIS A 214 -1.80 1.68 1.41
C HIS A 214 -1.82 2.23 -0.02
N TYR A 215 -0.96 3.17 -0.35
CA TYR A 215 -0.87 3.81 -1.67
C TYR A 215 -0.57 2.81 -2.79
N ALA A 216 0.40 1.92 -2.59
CA ALA A 216 0.84 0.94 -3.58
C ALA A 216 -0.21 -0.13 -3.95
N SER A 217 -1.35 -0.17 -3.23
CA SER A 217 -2.49 -1.04 -3.55
C SER A 217 -3.38 -0.47 -4.65
N HIS A 218 -3.35 0.83 -4.87
CA HIS A 218 -4.33 1.56 -5.67
C HIS A 218 -3.71 2.41 -6.77
N LEU A 219 -2.48 2.90 -6.55
CA LEU A 219 -1.84 3.90 -7.40
C LEU A 219 -0.44 3.45 -7.81
N SER A 220 -0.03 3.83 -9.02
CA SER A 220 1.33 3.56 -9.49
C SER A 220 2.35 4.28 -8.63
N VAL A 221 3.34 3.54 -8.12
CA VAL A 221 4.45 4.08 -7.34
C VAL A 221 5.63 4.36 -8.26
N ASP A 222 6.31 5.48 -8.02
CA ASP A 222 7.59 5.82 -8.64
C ASP A 222 8.41 6.58 -7.59
N LEU A 223 9.48 5.95 -7.10
CA LEU A 223 10.31 6.47 -6.00
C LEU A 223 10.86 7.85 -6.31
N ASP A 224 11.38 8.02 -7.54
CA ASP A 224 12.00 9.27 -7.98
C ASP A 224 10.96 10.36 -8.19
N ALA A 225 9.82 10.02 -8.81
CA ALA A 225 8.74 10.98 -9.03
C ALA A 225 8.10 11.46 -7.71
N LEU A 226 8.05 10.60 -6.69
CA LEU A 226 7.63 10.99 -5.34
C LEU A 226 8.70 11.83 -4.61
N GLY A 227 9.95 11.80 -5.06
CA GLY A 227 11.06 12.44 -4.36
C GLY A 227 11.39 11.80 -3.02
N ALA A 228 11.00 10.55 -2.79
CA ALA A 228 11.25 9.86 -1.54
C ALA A 228 12.72 9.42 -1.42
N ASP A 229 13.33 9.64 -0.25
CA ASP A 229 14.67 9.11 0.05
C ASP A 229 14.61 7.63 0.43
N THR A 230 13.54 7.23 1.12
CA THR A 230 13.21 5.83 1.43
C THR A 230 11.71 5.62 1.37
N LEU A 231 11.29 4.40 1.02
CA LEU A 231 9.88 4.03 0.90
C LEU A 231 9.65 2.61 1.40
N VAL A 232 8.51 2.38 2.06
CA VAL A 232 8.06 1.04 2.46
C VAL A 232 6.72 0.68 1.84
N CYS A 233 6.53 -0.62 1.55
CA CYS A 233 5.23 -1.19 1.20
C CYS A 233 5.06 -2.61 1.76
N SER A 234 3.87 -3.19 1.59
CA SER A 234 3.51 -4.52 2.10
C SER A 234 2.68 -5.29 1.10
N PRO A 235 3.20 -6.39 0.52
CA PRO A 235 2.50 -7.16 -0.52
C PRO A 235 1.09 -7.64 -0.16
N TYR A 236 0.82 -7.95 1.11
CA TYR A 236 -0.50 -8.43 1.53
C TYR A 236 -1.62 -7.39 1.38
N LYS A 237 -1.29 -6.11 1.13
CA LYS A 237 -2.25 -5.07 0.78
C LYS A 237 -2.60 -5.09 -0.71
N PHE A 238 -1.73 -5.66 -1.54
CA PHE A 238 -1.91 -5.78 -2.99
C PHE A 238 -1.72 -7.23 -3.46
N LEU A 239 -2.58 -8.12 -2.94
CA LEU A 239 -2.81 -9.50 -3.38
C LEU A 239 -1.70 -10.51 -3.01
N GLY A 240 -0.64 -10.08 -2.35
CA GLY A 240 0.54 -10.88 -2.00
C GLY A 240 0.52 -11.46 -0.59
N PRO A 241 1.60 -12.15 -0.20
CA PRO A 241 1.78 -12.67 1.15
C PRO A 241 2.22 -11.60 2.16
N HIS A 242 2.20 -11.95 3.46
CA HIS A 242 2.68 -11.09 4.55
C HIS A 242 4.20 -10.96 4.51
N LEU A 243 4.66 -9.78 4.08
CA LEU A 243 6.05 -9.41 3.93
C LEU A 243 6.17 -7.88 4.02
N GLY A 244 7.34 -7.37 4.38
CA GLY A 244 7.69 -5.96 4.26
C GLY A 244 8.71 -5.76 3.14
N VAL A 245 8.61 -4.64 2.45
CA VAL A 245 9.56 -4.22 1.42
C VAL A 245 10.00 -2.79 1.72
N LEU A 246 11.31 -2.59 1.79
CA LEU A 246 11.95 -1.28 1.91
C LEU A 246 12.75 -1.02 0.63
N THR A 247 12.63 0.17 0.10
CA THR A 247 13.54 0.67 -0.94
C THR A 247 13.97 2.10 -0.62
N GLY A 248 14.97 2.59 -1.31
CA GLY A 248 15.42 3.98 -1.18
C GLY A 248 16.48 4.32 -2.19
N ARG A 249 16.92 5.56 -2.18
CA ARG A 249 18.01 6.01 -3.06
C ARG A 249 19.28 5.22 -2.77
N PRO A 250 19.92 4.62 -3.78
CA PRO A 250 21.13 3.80 -3.57
C PRO A 250 22.21 4.54 -2.81
N GLU A 251 22.44 5.82 -3.12
CA GLU A 251 23.48 6.64 -2.46
C GLU A 251 23.23 6.75 -0.95
N LEU A 252 21.97 6.95 -0.53
CA LEU A 252 21.60 6.99 0.88
C LEU A 252 21.82 5.61 1.53
N LEU A 253 21.28 4.55 0.93
CA LEU A 253 21.35 3.20 1.49
C LEU A 253 22.81 2.75 1.70
N HIS A 254 23.73 3.15 0.83
CA HIS A 254 25.16 2.86 0.99
C HIS A 254 25.82 3.58 2.17
N THR A 255 25.29 4.72 2.63
CA THR A 255 25.80 5.43 3.82
C THR A 255 25.32 4.84 5.12
N LEU A 256 24.12 4.26 5.14
CA LEU A 256 23.46 3.78 6.34
C LEU A 256 24.16 2.53 6.93
N ARG A 257 24.16 2.41 8.25
CA ARG A 257 24.78 1.33 9.00
C ARG A 257 23.77 0.70 9.97
N PRO A 258 22.87 -0.16 9.45
CA PRO A 258 21.87 -0.84 10.30
C PRO A 258 22.56 -1.79 11.28
N ASP A 259 21.85 -2.11 12.37
CA ASP A 259 22.27 -3.18 13.26
C ASP A 259 22.09 -4.53 12.55
N LYS A 260 23.14 -5.32 12.54
CA LYS A 260 23.16 -6.63 11.89
C LYS A 260 24.08 -7.60 12.61
N LEU A 261 23.98 -8.89 12.29
CA LEU A 261 24.92 -9.88 12.79
C LEU A 261 26.33 -9.63 12.22
N LEU A 262 27.35 -9.87 13.02
CA LEU A 262 28.75 -9.66 12.61
C LEU A 262 29.12 -10.35 11.28
N PRO A 263 28.70 -11.61 11.01
CA PRO A 263 29.05 -12.30 9.76
C PRO A 263 28.12 -11.94 8.59
N SER A 264 27.06 -11.12 8.79
CA SER A 264 26.17 -10.72 7.71
C SER A 264 26.88 -9.80 6.71
N SER A 265 26.44 -9.84 5.44
CA SER A 265 26.96 -9.01 4.35
C SER A 265 26.91 -7.51 4.68
N ASP A 266 27.91 -6.77 4.24
CA ASP A 266 27.92 -5.30 4.22
C ASP A 266 27.36 -4.71 2.91
N ALA A 267 27.03 -5.56 1.94
CA ALA A 267 26.46 -5.12 0.69
C ALA A 267 25.01 -4.62 0.88
N VAL A 268 24.62 -3.65 0.08
CA VAL A 268 23.23 -3.23 -0.08
C VAL A 268 22.61 -4.13 -1.16
N PRO A 269 21.39 -4.62 -0.95
CA PRO A 269 20.47 -4.36 0.16
C PRO A 269 20.58 -5.36 1.33
N GLU A 270 21.42 -6.39 1.25
CA GLU A 270 21.51 -7.49 2.22
C GLU A 270 21.79 -7.02 3.65
N ARG A 271 22.49 -5.90 3.84
CA ARG A 271 22.77 -5.34 5.18
C ARG A 271 21.50 -4.96 5.96
N PHE A 272 20.39 -4.71 5.26
CA PHE A 272 19.10 -4.36 5.87
C PHE A 272 18.21 -5.59 6.14
N GLU A 273 18.65 -6.78 5.74
CA GLU A 273 17.89 -8.02 5.85
C GLU A 273 18.39 -8.85 7.05
N LEU A 274 17.48 -9.17 7.95
CA LEU A 274 17.81 -9.90 9.18
C LEU A 274 17.44 -11.38 9.04
N GLY A 275 18.45 -12.23 8.97
CA GLY A 275 18.29 -13.68 8.87
C GLY A 275 18.03 -14.17 7.44
N THR A 276 17.75 -15.47 7.31
CA THR A 276 17.42 -16.10 6.02
C THR A 276 16.04 -15.60 5.54
N LEU A 277 15.98 -15.17 4.31
CA LEU A 277 14.73 -14.67 3.70
C LEU A 277 13.73 -15.82 3.50
N PRO A 278 12.42 -15.54 3.60
CA PRO A 278 11.36 -16.51 3.33
C PRO A 278 11.16 -16.66 1.82
N TYR A 279 11.92 -17.53 1.18
CA TYR A 279 11.98 -17.66 -0.29
C TYR A 279 10.60 -17.96 -0.90
N GLU A 280 9.81 -18.81 -0.23
CA GLU A 280 8.45 -19.13 -0.65
C GLU A 280 7.53 -17.89 -0.67
N LEU A 281 7.66 -17.01 0.31
CA LEU A 281 6.89 -15.76 0.34
C LEU A 281 7.40 -14.76 -0.71
N LEU A 282 8.70 -14.74 -1.00
CA LEU A 282 9.26 -13.92 -2.08
C LEU A 282 8.76 -14.38 -3.45
N ALA A 283 8.66 -15.68 -3.68
CA ALA A 283 8.07 -16.23 -4.90
C ALA A 283 6.60 -15.81 -5.04
N GLY A 284 5.82 -15.91 -3.96
CA GLY A 284 4.44 -15.44 -3.92
C GLY A 284 4.32 -13.93 -4.12
N ALA A 285 5.20 -13.14 -3.54
CA ALA A 285 5.20 -11.68 -3.71
C ALA A 285 5.53 -11.28 -5.16
N THR A 286 6.46 -11.98 -5.81
CA THR A 286 6.74 -11.83 -7.25
C THR A 286 5.49 -12.12 -8.07
N ALA A 287 4.82 -13.24 -7.81
CA ALA A 287 3.59 -13.62 -8.51
C ALA A 287 2.44 -12.63 -8.30
N ALA A 288 2.38 -11.93 -7.15
CA ALA A 288 1.42 -10.86 -6.92
C ALA A 288 1.69 -9.64 -7.81
N VAL A 289 2.96 -9.26 -7.94
CA VAL A 289 3.35 -8.16 -8.85
C VAL A 289 3.07 -8.55 -10.30
N ASP A 290 3.37 -9.79 -10.71
CA ASP A 290 3.06 -10.29 -12.05
C ASP A 290 1.55 -10.35 -12.32
N PHE A 291 0.74 -10.72 -11.32
CA PHE A 291 -0.71 -10.70 -11.42
C PHE A 291 -1.23 -9.27 -11.63
N LEU A 292 -0.72 -8.29 -10.87
CA LEU A 292 -1.07 -6.87 -11.05
C LEU A 292 -0.71 -6.39 -12.45
N ALA A 293 0.49 -6.69 -12.94
CA ALA A 293 0.91 -6.33 -14.30
C ALA A 293 0.02 -6.96 -15.38
N GLY A 294 -0.54 -8.14 -15.10
CA GLY A 294 -1.44 -8.89 -15.99
C GLY A 294 -2.92 -8.47 -15.94
N LEU A 295 -3.32 -7.50 -15.10
CA LEU A 295 -4.73 -7.08 -14.98
C LEU A 295 -5.32 -6.54 -16.28
N VAL A 296 -4.49 -5.90 -17.12
CA VAL A 296 -4.85 -5.42 -18.47
C VAL A 296 -4.04 -6.22 -19.50
N PRO A 297 -4.68 -7.09 -20.30
CA PRO A 297 -3.99 -7.88 -21.30
C PRO A 297 -3.33 -7.07 -22.44
N GLY A 298 -2.35 -7.64 -23.11
CA GLY A 298 -1.80 -7.12 -24.38
C GLY A 298 -0.66 -6.12 -24.27
N GLY A 299 0.00 -6.02 -23.12
CA GLY A 299 1.23 -5.22 -22.95
C GLY A 299 2.43 -5.83 -23.68
N ALA A 300 3.26 -4.98 -24.27
CA ALA A 300 4.50 -5.34 -24.93
C ALA A 300 5.72 -4.58 -24.38
N GLY A 301 5.52 -3.71 -23.40
CA GLY A 301 6.52 -2.77 -22.87
C GLY A 301 7.33 -3.29 -21.68
N GLY A 302 7.07 -4.49 -21.21
CA GLY A 302 7.67 -5.06 -20.00
C GLY A 302 6.89 -4.74 -18.72
N ARG A 303 7.26 -5.42 -17.61
CA ARG A 303 6.49 -5.40 -16.35
C ARG A 303 6.18 -4.00 -15.83
N ARG A 304 7.15 -3.07 -15.84
CA ARG A 304 6.95 -1.70 -15.36
C ARG A 304 5.85 -0.97 -16.12
N GLU A 305 5.84 -1.07 -17.46
CA GLU A 305 4.84 -0.42 -18.31
C GLU A 305 3.46 -1.10 -18.16
N ASP A 306 3.44 -2.43 -18.05
CA ASP A 306 2.21 -3.18 -17.82
C ASP A 306 1.58 -2.82 -16.46
N LEU A 307 2.39 -2.64 -15.41
CA LEU A 307 1.94 -2.13 -14.11
C LEU A 307 1.33 -0.73 -14.22
N ARG A 308 1.96 0.21 -14.93
CA ARG A 308 1.40 1.55 -15.13
C ARG A 308 0.03 1.53 -15.79
N ARG A 309 -0.13 0.73 -16.85
CA ARG A 309 -1.43 0.55 -17.53
C ARG A 309 -2.46 -0.08 -16.60
N ALA A 310 -2.06 -1.12 -15.87
CA ALA A 310 -2.91 -1.80 -14.93
C ALA A 310 -3.41 -0.88 -13.82
N PHE A 311 -2.54 -0.07 -13.22
CA PHE A 311 -2.92 0.91 -12.20
C PHE A 311 -3.81 2.02 -12.75
N THR A 312 -3.60 2.50 -13.98
CA THR A 312 -4.52 3.46 -14.61
C THR A 312 -5.93 2.89 -14.76
N ALA A 313 -6.04 1.64 -15.22
CA ALA A 313 -7.32 0.96 -15.36
C ALA A 313 -7.97 0.67 -13.98
N LEU A 314 -7.16 0.27 -13.00
CA LEU A 314 -7.60 0.01 -11.64
C LEU A 314 -8.15 1.29 -10.98
N GLU A 315 -7.43 2.39 -11.04
CA GLU A 315 -7.85 3.70 -10.53
C GLU A 315 -9.22 4.11 -11.12
N SER A 316 -9.37 4.00 -12.45
CA SER A 316 -10.64 4.31 -13.11
C SER A 316 -11.80 3.44 -12.64
N HIS A 317 -11.57 2.13 -12.43
CA HIS A 317 -12.55 1.20 -11.93
C HIS A 317 -12.93 1.50 -10.46
N GLU A 318 -11.94 1.66 -9.62
CA GLU A 318 -12.11 1.91 -8.19
C GLU A 318 -12.76 3.27 -7.92
N ASP A 319 -12.40 4.32 -8.66
CA ASP A 319 -13.02 5.65 -8.57
C ASP A 319 -14.50 5.62 -8.91
N ARG A 320 -14.89 4.84 -9.92
CA ARG A 320 -16.30 4.65 -10.30
C ARG A 320 -17.09 4.00 -9.17
N LEU A 321 -16.56 2.93 -8.59
CA LEU A 321 -17.22 2.22 -7.49
C LEU A 321 -17.24 3.06 -6.21
N ASN A 322 -16.14 3.76 -5.90
CA ASN A 322 -16.05 4.59 -4.71
C ASN A 322 -17.05 5.77 -4.77
N ARG A 323 -17.19 6.44 -5.92
CA ARG A 323 -18.21 7.48 -6.10
C ARG A 323 -19.62 6.93 -5.85
N ARG A 324 -19.91 5.73 -6.36
CA ARG A 324 -21.20 5.08 -6.14
C ARG A 324 -21.46 4.78 -4.66
N ILE A 325 -20.44 4.35 -3.92
CA ILE A 325 -20.51 4.15 -2.47
C ILE A 325 -20.79 5.49 -1.77
N GLU A 326 -20.06 6.54 -2.10
CA GLU A 326 -20.20 7.86 -1.48
C GLU A 326 -21.59 8.48 -1.74
N GLU A 327 -22.06 8.41 -2.97
CA GLU A 327 -23.42 8.86 -3.34
C GLU A 327 -24.49 8.08 -2.58
N GLY A 328 -24.33 6.75 -2.47
CA GLY A 328 -25.24 5.91 -1.70
C GLY A 328 -25.21 6.23 -0.21
N LEU A 329 -24.04 6.41 0.39
CA LEU A 329 -23.89 6.79 1.80
C LEU A 329 -24.48 8.18 2.08
N ALA A 330 -24.29 9.13 1.16
CA ALA A 330 -24.83 10.49 1.29
C ALA A 330 -26.37 10.54 1.24
N ALA A 331 -27.00 9.55 0.58
CA ALA A 331 -28.46 9.44 0.51
C ALA A 331 -29.08 8.83 1.78
N LEU A 332 -28.26 8.23 2.68
CA LEU A 332 -28.74 7.60 3.90
C LEU A 332 -28.79 8.58 5.08
N ASP A 333 -29.95 8.66 5.75
CA ASP A 333 -30.14 9.52 6.90
C ASP A 333 -29.22 9.14 8.07
N GLY A 334 -28.54 10.16 8.64
CA GLY A 334 -27.70 10.00 9.83
C GLY A 334 -26.33 9.38 9.55
N VAL A 335 -25.94 9.17 8.30
CA VAL A 335 -24.56 8.79 7.95
C VAL A 335 -23.68 10.04 7.90
N THR A 336 -22.50 9.94 8.48
CA THR A 336 -21.44 10.95 8.37
C THR A 336 -20.21 10.33 7.76
N VAL A 337 -19.77 10.85 6.60
CA VAL A 337 -18.53 10.42 5.90
C VAL A 337 -17.37 11.32 6.30
N TYR A 338 -16.22 10.72 6.60
CA TYR A 338 -14.97 11.40 7.02
C TYR A 338 -13.92 11.46 5.90
N SER A 339 -14.03 10.61 4.88
CA SER A 339 -13.17 10.61 3.69
C SER A 339 -13.62 11.74 2.76
N ARG A 340 -13.03 12.94 2.91
CA ARG A 340 -13.49 14.18 2.25
C ARG A 340 -12.44 14.83 1.37
N ALA A 341 -11.17 14.40 1.46
CA ALA A 341 -10.09 14.97 0.68
C ALA A 341 -10.36 14.82 -0.83
N ALA A 342 -9.92 15.81 -1.60
CA ALA A 342 -10.14 15.82 -3.05
C ALA A 342 -9.37 14.70 -3.76
N ARG A 343 -8.12 14.41 -3.31
CA ARG A 343 -7.30 13.32 -3.80
C ARG A 343 -7.21 12.23 -2.75
N ARG A 344 -7.74 11.06 -3.06
CA ARG A 344 -7.73 9.92 -2.13
C ARG A 344 -7.79 8.58 -2.86
N THR A 345 -7.36 7.54 -2.16
CA THR A 345 -7.61 6.14 -2.51
C THR A 345 -9.10 5.81 -2.29
N PRO A 346 -9.61 4.70 -2.85
CA PRO A 346 -11.01 4.27 -2.71
C PRO A 346 -11.28 3.69 -1.30
N THR A 347 -11.05 4.52 -0.28
CA THR A 347 -11.20 4.18 1.13
C THR A 347 -12.13 5.18 1.79
N THR A 348 -13.27 4.70 2.25
CA THR A 348 -14.33 5.51 2.85
C THR A 348 -14.55 5.12 4.31
N LEU A 349 -14.38 6.10 5.21
CA LEU A 349 -14.68 6.00 6.64
C LEU A 349 -16.00 6.71 6.93
N PHE A 350 -16.91 6.04 7.64
CA PHE A 350 -18.18 6.64 8.02
C PHE A 350 -18.67 6.18 9.40
N THR A 351 -19.59 6.95 9.96
CA THR A 351 -20.37 6.59 11.16
C THR A 351 -21.87 6.71 10.87
N VAL A 352 -22.68 6.04 11.70
CA VAL A 352 -24.15 6.13 11.64
C VAL A 352 -24.67 6.68 12.97
N ALA A 353 -25.45 7.75 12.94
CA ALA A 353 -25.96 8.41 14.12
C ALA A 353 -26.76 7.46 15.02
N GLY A 354 -26.48 7.51 16.32
CA GLY A 354 -27.13 6.67 17.32
C GLY A 354 -26.69 5.21 17.34
N ARG A 355 -25.63 4.84 16.59
CA ARG A 355 -25.10 3.47 16.54
C ARG A 355 -23.58 3.47 16.75
N THR A 356 -23.06 2.48 17.43
CA THR A 356 -21.60 2.29 17.46
C THR A 356 -21.12 1.73 16.13
N ALA A 357 -19.89 2.08 15.74
CA ALA A 357 -19.28 1.53 14.53
C ALA A 357 -19.22 -0.01 14.56
N ALA A 358 -18.96 -0.57 15.77
CA ALA A 358 -18.93 -2.02 15.98
C ALA A 358 -20.29 -2.69 15.75
N ASP A 359 -21.41 -2.03 16.13
CA ASP A 359 -22.75 -2.59 15.90
C ASP A 359 -23.10 -2.55 14.41
N VAL A 360 -22.75 -1.47 13.71
CA VAL A 360 -22.94 -1.36 12.25
C VAL A 360 -22.16 -2.45 11.53
N SER A 361 -20.88 -2.62 11.87
CA SER A 361 -20.02 -3.66 11.29
C SER A 361 -20.58 -5.08 11.54
N ARG A 362 -21.08 -5.35 12.76
CA ARG A 362 -21.68 -6.64 13.11
C ARG A 362 -22.95 -6.92 12.30
N GLU A 363 -23.79 -5.92 12.09
CA GLU A 363 -25.00 -6.06 11.26
C GLU A 363 -24.65 -6.31 9.79
N LEU A 364 -23.67 -5.59 9.24
CA LEU A 364 -23.16 -5.82 7.88
C LEU A 364 -22.64 -7.26 7.73
N ALA A 365 -21.86 -7.74 8.71
CA ALA A 365 -21.36 -9.12 8.73
C ALA A 365 -22.51 -10.15 8.77
N GLY A 366 -23.59 -9.89 9.53
CA GLY A 366 -24.80 -10.69 9.53
C GLY A 366 -25.52 -10.76 8.18
N ARG A 367 -25.23 -9.84 7.28
CA ARG A 367 -25.75 -9.76 5.90
C ARG A 367 -24.71 -10.18 4.86
N ASN A 368 -23.64 -10.82 5.31
CA ASN A 368 -22.55 -11.30 4.47
C ASN A 368 -21.81 -10.16 3.73
N VAL A 369 -21.64 -9.01 4.40
CA VAL A 369 -20.84 -7.87 3.98
C VAL A 369 -19.74 -7.64 5.00
N ASP A 370 -18.48 -7.73 4.57
CA ASP A 370 -17.30 -7.58 5.41
C ASP A 370 -16.79 -6.12 5.32
N ALA A 371 -17.22 -5.29 6.28
CA ALA A 371 -16.83 -3.91 6.43
C ALA A 371 -16.50 -3.64 7.91
N PRO A 372 -15.22 -3.71 8.30
CA PRO A 372 -14.80 -3.66 9.69
C PRO A 372 -14.92 -2.26 10.29
N ALA A 373 -14.94 -2.20 11.63
CA ALA A 373 -14.97 -0.98 12.41
C ALA A 373 -13.74 -0.84 13.31
N GLY A 374 -13.27 0.39 13.50
CA GLY A 374 -12.16 0.71 14.38
C GLY A 374 -11.37 1.94 13.94
N SER A 375 -10.23 2.18 14.60
CA SER A 375 -9.24 3.21 14.24
C SER A 375 -8.16 2.67 13.28
N PHE A 376 -8.05 1.36 13.09
CA PHE A 376 -7.16 0.67 12.14
C PHE A 376 -5.68 1.08 12.28
N TYR A 377 -5.20 1.23 13.51
CA TYR A 377 -3.86 1.75 13.83
C TYR A 377 -3.57 3.17 13.29
N ALA A 378 -4.55 3.88 12.76
CA ALA A 378 -4.46 5.31 12.49
C ALA A 378 -4.93 6.09 13.73
N TRP A 379 -4.23 5.85 14.85
CA TRP A 379 -4.59 6.34 16.19
C TRP A 379 -4.74 7.85 16.22
N GLU A 380 -3.73 8.57 15.78
CA GLU A 380 -3.71 10.03 15.77
C GLU A 380 -4.81 10.58 14.85
N ALA A 381 -5.01 10.01 13.67
CA ALA A 381 -6.04 10.44 12.73
C ALA A 381 -7.45 10.23 13.30
N SER A 382 -7.71 9.08 13.91
CA SER A 382 -9.02 8.77 14.52
C SER A 382 -9.35 9.74 15.67
N HIS A 383 -8.36 10.04 16.52
CA HIS A 383 -8.54 11.02 17.60
C HIS A 383 -8.73 12.44 17.05
N ARG A 384 -7.97 12.83 16.02
CA ARG A 384 -8.08 14.13 15.37
C ARG A 384 -9.44 14.36 14.72
N LEU A 385 -10.06 13.31 14.21
CA LEU A 385 -11.43 13.32 13.66
C LEU A 385 -12.52 13.27 14.75
N GLY A 386 -12.16 13.19 16.02
CA GLY A 386 -13.10 13.10 17.14
C GLY A 386 -13.73 11.71 17.33
N LEU A 387 -13.18 10.67 16.67
CA LEU A 387 -13.70 9.30 16.73
C LEU A 387 -13.04 8.45 17.83
N GLY A 388 -11.89 8.90 18.37
CA GLY A 388 -11.16 8.19 19.41
C GLY A 388 -10.78 6.77 19.04
N GLU A 389 -10.74 5.88 20.03
CA GLU A 389 -10.40 4.45 19.83
C GLU A 389 -11.48 3.68 19.07
N ALA A 390 -12.74 4.09 19.20
CA ALA A 390 -13.86 3.41 18.55
C ALA A 390 -13.81 3.51 17.03
N GLY A 391 -13.23 4.61 16.50
CA GLY A 391 -13.11 4.84 15.07
C GLY A 391 -14.46 4.90 14.34
N GLY A 392 -14.48 4.44 13.11
CA GLY A 392 -15.64 4.35 12.23
C GLY A 392 -15.73 3.00 11.53
N VAL A 393 -16.75 2.82 10.72
CA VAL A 393 -16.82 1.72 9.75
C VAL A 393 -15.99 2.13 8.53
N ARG A 394 -15.06 1.26 8.12
CA ARG A 394 -14.21 1.53 6.95
C ARG A 394 -14.59 0.60 5.81
N VAL A 395 -14.76 1.18 4.64
CA VAL A 395 -15.00 0.50 3.37
C VAL A 395 -13.84 0.84 2.43
N GLY A 396 -13.18 -0.17 1.90
CA GLY A 396 -12.11 -0.01 0.91
C GLY A 396 -12.18 -1.09 -0.15
N LEU A 397 -11.80 -0.72 -1.36
CA LEU A 397 -11.93 -1.54 -2.55
C LEU A 397 -10.65 -2.34 -2.85
N ALA A 398 -10.79 -3.29 -3.76
CA ALA A 398 -9.70 -4.09 -4.31
C ALA A 398 -10.01 -4.38 -5.79
N PRO A 399 -9.03 -4.83 -6.58
CA PRO A 399 -9.24 -5.11 -8.01
C PRO A 399 -10.40 -6.08 -8.31
N TYR A 400 -10.77 -6.89 -7.33
CA TYR A 400 -11.88 -7.85 -7.44
C TYR A 400 -13.23 -7.31 -6.95
N THR A 401 -13.33 -6.08 -6.45
CA THR A 401 -14.62 -5.50 -6.02
C THR A 401 -15.48 -5.19 -7.23
N CYS A 402 -16.77 -5.57 -7.19
CA CYS A 402 -17.69 -5.39 -8.29
C CYS A 402 -18.96 -4.60 -7.88
N ASP A 403 -19.79 -4.27 -8.86
CA ASP A 403 -21.02 -3.52 -8.64
C ASP A 403 -21.99 -4.24 -7.68
N ASP A 404 -22.10 -5.57 -7.78
CA ASP A 404 -22.95 -6.38 -6.89
C ASP A 404 -22.49 -6.28 -5.41
N ASP A 405 -21.17 -6.19 -5.16
CA ASP A 405 -20.66 -6.00 -3.81
C ASP A 405 -21.12 -4.64 -3.25
N VAL A 406 -21.07 -3.57 -4.08
CA VAL A 406 -21.51 -2.22 -3.71
C VAL A 406 -23.04 -2.20 -3.45
N ASP A 407 -23.82 -2.84 -4.31
CA ASP A 407 -25.28 -2.96 -4.10
C ASP A 407 -25.60 -3.64 -2.76
N ARG A 408 -24.90 -4.70 -2.44
CA ARG A 408 -25.08 -5.42 -1.17
C ARG A 408 -24.72 -4.57 0.04
N LEU A 409 -23.63 -3.79 -0.01
CA LEU A 409 -23.24 -2.85 1.04
C LEU A 409 -24.36 -1.81 1.27
N LEU A 410 -24.80 -1.12 0.21
CA LEU A 410 -25.77 -0.04 0.31
C LEU A 410 -27.14 -0.58 0.77
N ASN A 411 -27.61 -1.68 0.20
CA ASN A 411 -28.85 -2.34 0.63
C ASN A 411 -28.78 -2.84 2.08
N ALA A 412 -27.61 -3.24 2.56
CA ALA A 412 -27.45 -3.66 3.94
C ALA A 412 -27.50 -2.49 4.94
N LEU A 413 -27.18 -1.28 4.51
CA LEU A 413 -27.25 -0.06 5.31
C LEU A 413 -28.63 0.62 5.27
N ASP A 414 -29.39 0.47 4.16
CA ASP A 414 -30.69 1.10 3.92
C ASP A 414 -31.88 0.33 4.55
N VAL A 415 -31.68 -0.18 5.75
CA VAL A 415 -32.79 -0.87 6.43
C VAL A 415 -33.50 0.05 7.40
N PRO A 416 -34.86 0.12 7.36
CA PRO A 416 -35.62 0.89 8.32
C PRO A 416 -35.24 0.55 9.74
N ARG A 417 -35.04 1.57 10.56
CA ARG A 417 -34.75 1.40 11.99
C ARG A 417 -35.94 0.72 12.67
N PRO A 418 -35.72 -0.30 13.53
CA PRO A 418 -36.80 -0.91 14.31
C PRO A 418 -37.46 0.11 15.27
#